data_a674eed1977c69bfcaa6ba175d789e08
#
_entry.id   a674eed1977c69bfcaa6ba175d789e08
#
_cell.length_a   1.000
_cell.length_b   1.000
_cell.length_c   1.000
_cell.angle_alpha   90.00
_cell.angle_beta   90.00
_cell.angle_gamma   90.00
#
_symmetry.space_group_name_H-M   'P 1'
#
loop_
_entity.id
_entity.type
_entity.pdbx_description
1 polymer ?
#
loop_
_entity_poly.entity_id
_entity_poly.type
_entity_poly.pdbx_seq_one_letter_code
_entity_poly.pdbx_strand_id
1 'polypeptide(L)'
;MATRAEILSRGQASRNRHWAGVNARAQVAAILFLLCAGVGALAGWTTAPDLTRRGALLYVKTQGRELLDPFGRNLHTAAAERRVAIRDNILDPDSPATRGFKRLLWRMVFFALLCGLAIGVPLYRWRRRKWAEEGERAGRDRTVRGAERVDGATLARMVAIGAAEQPVTIGGVPVPEAEEARHFLFAGATGTGKTTAIWALLDRVEKRGQHAFVHDVDGGYVARYYRPERGDLILNPFDGRCAYWNPFSDVRSASDADRLAGFIVAKPGGSTASGDDVWYDQARIVVAAVIRRLWEQGRGSVAELTRALRDMTPDELAELTRGTEASRVFQKDADKATASVLFCLAEAAKIVGTLKAAPGDGPTISFDGFYEGLAKIDGPKPWIFLASRKRNFAAARPLLGCWLDCAVAAILDRPTRGAPRAWLVLDELPALPRASGLLTLLPEGRKFGAACVIAFQAIGQLRDTYGQHAAGTIVGQAGTQLVMRLGDPESTKWATELLGRSEVEEHRSSASLDSDAWTDKGSLSTMRQTKPIVLDSEIGHLPALTGFLRLSGLPIARVAIDRAHMERPDIADATVPVATSPAASRPTPVAVPAGDRTAGGAL
;
A
#
# COMPACT_ATOMS: atom_id res chain seq x y z
N MET A 1 3.43 5.65 -37.15
CA MET A 1 4.83 5.68 -37.64
C MET A 1 5.14 7.11 -38.02
N ALA A 2 6.14 7.74 -37.37
CA ALA A 2 6.52 9.11 -37.70
C ALA A 2 7.13 9.16 -39.11
N THR A 3 6.78 10.15 -39.90
CA THR A 3 7.28 10.33 -41.26
C THR A 3 8.79 10.63 -41.24
N ARG A 4 9.49 10.29 -42.32
CA ARG A 4 10.94 10.52 -42.46
C ARG A 4 11.33 12.01 -42.29
N ALA A 5 10.40 12.93 -42.61
CA ALA A 5 10.54 14.37 -42.41
C ALA A 5 10.46 14.76 -40.92
N GLU A 6 9.60 14.13 -40.12
CA GLU A 6 9.51 14.36 -38.66
C GLU A 6 10.74 13.87 -37.91
N ILE A 7 11.33 12.76 -38.33
CA ILE A 7 12.58 12.23 -37.73
C ILE A 7 13.76 13.16 -38.01
N LEU A 8 13.84 13.70 -39.24
CA LEU A 8 14.88 14.64 -39.63
C LEU A 8 14.72 15.99 -38.93
N SER A 9 13.47 16.50 -38.78
CA SER A 9 13.21 17.75 -38.06
C SER A 9 13.54 17.64 -36.56
N ARG A 10 13.24 16.47 -35.91
CA ARG A 10 13.62 16.21 -34.52
C ARG A 10 15.15 16.14 -34.35
N GLY A 11 15.87 15.56 -35.30
CA GLY A 11 17.34 15.52 -35.28
C GLY A 11 17.98 16.90 -35.45
N GLN A 12 17.44 17.75 -36.33
CA GLN A 12 17.86 19.12 -36.50
C GLN A 12 17.54 20.00 -35.29
N ALA A 13 16.37 19.84 -34.69
CA ALA A 13 15.97 20.54 -33.47
C ALA A 13 16.88 20.21 -32.26
N SER A 14 17.28 18.95 -32.13
CA SER A 14 18.22 18.52 -31.09
C SER A 14 19.62 19.15 -31.31
N ARG A 15 20.09 19.17 -32.56
CA ARG A 15 21.39 19.75 -32.93
C ARG A 15 21.42 21.28 -32.72
N ASN A 16 20.37 21.99 -33.11
CA ASN A 16 20.27 23.44 -32.95
C ASN A 16 20.19 23.85 -31.47
N ARG A 17 19.45 23.12 -30.63
CA ARG A 17 19.46 23.33 -29.18
C ARG A 17 20.82 23.09 -28.55
N HIS A 18 21.55 22.10 -29.04
CA HIS A 18 22.91 21.84 -28.57
C HIS A 18 23.82 23.02 -28.92
N TRP A 19 23.78 23.55 -30.18
CA TRP A 19 24.56 24.67 -30.63
C TRP A 19 24.20 26.01 -29.99
N ALA A 20 22.91 26.30 -29.79
CA ALA A 20 22.47 27.49 -29.06
C ALA A 20 22.97 27.45 -27.60
N GLY A 21 22.86 26.32 -26.92
CA GLY A 21 23.44 26.14 -25.59
C GLY A 21 24.95 26.24 -25.54
N VAL A 22 25.66 25.75 -26.57
CA VAL A 22 27.11 25.87 -26.71
C VAL A 22 27.50 27.33 -26.94
N ASN A 23 26.80 28.06 -27.82
CA ASN A 23 27.08 29.47 -28.13
C ASN A 23 26.85 30.38 -26.90
N ALA A 24 25.73 30.21 -26.17
CA ALA A 24 25.51 30.97 -24.94
C ALA A 24 26.56 30.68 -23.86
N ARG A 25 27.01 29.44 -23.74
CA ARG A 25 28.06 29.04 -22.80
C ARG A 25 29.41 29.61 -23.22
N ALA A 26 29.71 29.62 -24.55
CA ALA A 26 30.94 30.18 -25.10
C ALA A 26 30.99 31.70 -24.88
N GLN A 27 29.87 32.41 -25.07
CA GLN A 27 29.78 33.86 -24.82
C GLN A 27 30.02 34.20 -23.34
N VAL A 28 29.40 33.49 -22.42
CA VAL A 28 29.64 33.70 -20.98
C VAL A 28 31.07 33.37 -20.59
N ALA A 29 31.63 32.31 -21.12
CA ALA A 29 33.03 31.98 -20.89
C ALA A 29 33.98 33.05 -21.45
N ALA A 30 33.70 33.57 -22.64
CA ALA A 30 34.48 34.63 -23.27
C ALA A 30 34.42 35.94 -22.45
N ILE A 31 33.23 36.35 -22.00
CA ILE A 31 33.06 37.55 -21.15
C ILE A 31 33.83 37.39 -19.83
N LEU A 32 33.71 36.24 -19.16
CA LEU A 32 34.46 35.98 -17.93
C LEU A 32 35.97 35.97 -18.16
N PHE A 33 36.41 35.37 -19.26
CA PHE A 33 37.81 35.36 -19.64
C PHE A 33 38.32 36.78 -19.90
N LEU A 34 37.60 37.61 -20.67
CA LEU A 34 37.97 38.99 -20.96
C LEU A 34 38.05 39.84 -19.70
N LEU A 35 37.11 39.70 -18.78
CA LEU A 35 37.14 40.40 -17.49
C LEU A 35 38.38 39.99 -16.67
N CYS A 36 38.61 38.71 -16.53
CA CYS A 36 39.79 38.20 -15.81
C CYS A 36 41.11 38.58 -16.52
N ALA A 37 41.12 38.60 -17.84
CA ALA A 37 42.28 39.05 -18.64
C ALA A 37 42.56 40.55 -18.42
N GLY A 38 41.47 41.39 -18.33
CA GLY A 38 41.60 42.81 -18.02
C GLY A 38 42.23 43.05 -16.63
N VAL A 39 41.79 42.32 -15.62
CA VAL A 39 42.37 42.36 -14.28
C VAL A 39 43.82 41.92 -14.26
N GLY A 40 44.15 40.84 -14.99
CA GLY A 40 45.49 40.32 -15.13
C GLY A 40 46.43 41.28 -15.85
N ALA A 41 45.94 41.92 -16.92
CA ALA A 41 46.67 42.95 -17.64
C ALA A 41 46.99 44.16 -16.74
N LEU A 42 45.99 44.61 -15.95
CA LEU A 42 46.19 45.69 -14.96
C LEU A 42 47.27 45.28 -13.90
N ALA A 43 47.22 44.08 -13.41
CA ALA A 43 48.21 43.54 -12.47
C ALA A 43 49.59 43.50 -13.11
N GLY A 44 49.69 43.07 -14.38
CA GLY A 44 50.96 43.08 -15.15
C GLY A 44 51.56 44.47 -15.33
N TRP A 45 50.66 45.46 -15.52
CA TRP A 45 51.06 46.88 -15.59
C TRP A 45 51.52 47.41 -14.23
N THR A 46 50.74 47.22 -13.17
CA THR A 46 51.04 47.82 -11.84
C THR A 46 52.29 47.22 -11.20
N THR A 47 52.56 45.94 -11.43
CA THR A 47 53.75 45.23 -10.90
C THR A 47 54.99 45.37 -11.77
N ALA A 48 54.92 46.05 -12.93
CA ALA A 48 56.08 46.24 -13.79
C ALA A 48 57.04 47.28 -13.19
N PRO A 49 58.39 47.10 -13.36
CA PRO A 49 59.41 48.09 -12.96
C PRO A 49 59.13 49.43 -13.65
N ASP A 50 59.42 50.53 -12.95
CA ASP A 50 59.22 51.87 -13.48
C ASP A 50 59.94 52.17 -14.79
N LEU A 51 61.12 51.71 -14.97
CA LEU A 51 61.89 51.86 -16.24
C LEU A 51 61.16 51.15 -17.40
N THR A 52 60.56 49.97 -17.15
CA THR A 52 59.78 49.22 -18.16
C THR A 52 58.54 49.97 -18.56
N ARG A 53 57.80 50.52 -17.59
CA ARG A 53 56.57 51.31 -17.83
C ARG A 53 56.89 52.62 -18.60
N ARG A 54 57.96 53.34 -18.19
CA ARG A 54 58.33 54.57 -18.86
C ARG A 54 58.80 54.30 -20.30
N GLY A 55 59.58 53.21 -20.54
CA GLY A 55 59.97 52.81 -21.87
C GLY A 55 58.76 52.45 -22.76
N ALA A 56 57.82 51.65 -22.22
CA ALA A 56 56.61 51.30 -22.96
C ALA A 56 55.69 52.52 -23.26
N LEU A 57 55.56 53.47 -22.33
CA LEU A 57 54.82 54.69 -22.56
C LEU A 57 55.49 55.57 -23.64
N LEU A 58 56.81 55.65 -23.63
CA LEU A 58 57.54 56.39 -24.63
C LEU A 58 57.32 55.74 -26.01
N TYR A 59 57.36 54.42 -26.11
CA TYR A 59 57.10 53.66 -27.35
C TYR A 59 55.73 53.95 -27.89
N VAL A 60 54.69 53.76 -27.07
CA VAL A 60 53.28 53.98 -27.45
C VAL A 60 52.99 55.41 -27.82
N LYS A 61 53.60 56.39 -27.10
CA LYS A 61 53.48 57.84 -27.40
C LYS A 61 54.11 58.16 -28.75
N THR A 62 55.19 57.52 -29.06
CA THR A 62 55.94 57.73 -30.34
C THR A 62 55.14 57.10 -31.50
N GLN A 63 54.64 55.86 -31.34
CA GLN A 63 53.78 55.20 -32.33
C GLN A 63 52.44 55.93 -32.52
N GLY A 64 51.77 56.37 -31.43
CA GLY A 64 50.56 57.13 -31.52
C GLY A 64 50.68 58.48 -32.23
N ARG A 65 51.78 59.17 -32.04
CA ARG A 65 52.06 60.39 -32.79
C ARG A 65 52.30 60.13 -34.28
N GLU A 66 52.88 59.00 -34.64
CA GLU A 66 53.03 58.60 -36.03
C GLU A 66 51.69 58.29 -36.72
N LEU A 67 50.74 57.71 -36.01
CA LEU A 67 49.35 57.42 -36.48
C LEU A 67 48.51 58.67 -36.64
N LEU A 68 48.70 59.67 -35.75
CA LEU A 68 47.95 60.90 -35.72
C LEU A 68 48.46 62.03 -36.60
N ASP A 69 49.75 61.97 -36.98
CA ASP A 69 50.43 62.98 -37.86
C ASP A 69 51.16 62.33 -39.03
N PRO A 70 50.43 61.75 -40.01
CA PRO A 70 51.08 61.13 -41.21
C PRO A 70 51.71 62.13 -42.16
N PHE A 71 51.41 63.45 -42.04
CA PHE A 71 51.93 64.50 -42.92
C PHE A 71 53.19 65.17 -42.40
N GLY A 72 53.57 64.95 -41.12
CA GLY A 72 54.74 65.55 -40.53
C GLY A 72 56.07 65.10 -41.13
N ARG A 73 56.09 64.11 -42.02
CA ARG A 73 57.24 63.57 -42.72
C ARG A 73 57.73 64.46 -43.85
N ASN A 74 56.90 65.40 -44.36
CA ASN A 74 57.24 66.19 -45.58
C ASN A 74 57.79 67.57 -45.26
N LEU A 75 58.05 67.94 -44.03
CA LEU A 75 58.67 69.19 -43.63
C LEU A 75 60.21 69.04 -43.54
N HIS A 76 60.90 69.43 -44.60
CA HIS A 76 62.40 69.49 -44.66
C HIS A 76 62.99 70.61 -43.78
N THR A 77 62.85 70.53 -42.52
CA THR A 77 63.46 71.38 -41.52
C THR A 77 64.40 70.57 -40.62
N ALA A 78 65.54 71.15 -40.25
CA ALA A 78 66.49 70.52 -39.36
C ALA A 78 65.88 70.01 -38.04
N ALA A 79 64.73 70.60 -37.62
CA ALA A 79 63.95 70.16 -36.47
C ALA A 79 63.10 68.94 -36.77
N ALA A 80 62.61 68.73 -38.00
CA ALA A 80 61.88 67.56 -38.43
C ALA A 80 62.80 66.35 -38.56
N GLU A 81 64.02 66.55 -39.17
CA GLU A 81 65.06 65.48 -39.27
C GLU A 81 65.53 64.97 -37.90
N ARG A 82 65.72 65.86 -36.91
CA ARG A 82 66.04 65.47 -35.54
C ARG A 82 64.86 64.68 -34.89
N ARG A 83 63.61 65.05 -35.17
CA ARG A 83 62.45 64.29 -34.64
C ARG A 83 62.38 62.90 -35.27
N VAL A 84 62.63 62.75 -36.55
CA VAL A 84 62.64 61.47 -37.24
C VAL A 84 63.76 60.60 -36.70
N ALA A 85 65.01 61.12 -36.53
CA ALA A 85 66.11 60.37 -35.99
C ALA A 85 65.90 59.91 -34.54
N ILE A 86 65.27 60.74 -33.68
CA ILE A 86 64.88 60.36 -32.31
C ILE A 86 63.78 59.28 -32.33
N ARG A 87 62.83 59.40 -33.24
CA ARG A 87 61.78 58.45 -33.43
C ARG A 87 62.36 57.09 -33.86
N ASP A 88 63.13 57.05 -34.87
CA ASP A 88 63.71 55.83 -35.43
C ASP A 88 64.60 55.12 -34.38
N ASN A 89 65.36 55.89 -33.58
CA ASN A 89 66.13 55.36 -32.48
C ASN A 89 65.22 54.78 -31.35
N ILE A 90 64.00 55.36 -31.07
CA ILE A 90 63.09 54.86 -30.10
C ILE A 90 62.34 53.60 -30.61
N LEU A 91 62.06 53.57 -31.92
CA LEU A 91 61.30 52.46 -32.57
C LEU A 91 62.25 51.32 -33.04
N ASP A 92 63.53 51.49 -32.94
CA ASP A 92 64.55 50.45 -33.25
C ASP A 92 64.17 49.19 -32.42
N PRO A 93 64.19 47.99 -33.07
CA PRO A 93 63.90 46.71 -32.39
C PRO A 93 64.76 46.47 -31.14
N ASP A 94 66.00 47.02 -31.15
CA ASP A 94 66.96 46.85 -30.07
C ASP A 94 66.99 48.01 -29.06
N SER A 95 66.16 49.02 -29.26
CA SER A 95 66.07 50.15 -28.31
C SER A 95 65.55 49.74 -26.93
N PRO A 96 66.03 50.40 -25.87
CA PRO A 96 65.53 50.15 -24.53
C PRO A 96 63.99 50.38 -24.42
N ALA A 97 63.38 51.30 -25.21
CA ALA A 97 61.98 51.59 -25.26
C ALA A 97 61.17 50.44 -25.87
N THR A 98 61.61 49.91 -27.02
CA THR A 98 60.99 48.77 -27.69
C THR A 98 61.11 47.50 -26.86
N ARG A 99 62.27 47.24 -26.31
CA ARG A 99 62.43 46.10 -25.36
C ARG A 99 61.60 46.26 -24.12
N GLY A 100 61.45 47.47 -23.58
CA GLY A 100 60.54 47.76 -22.45
C GLY A 100 59.09 47.49 -22.78
N PHE A 101 58.64 47.97 -23.97
CA PHE A 101 57.27 47.68 -24.45
C PHE A 101 57.00 46.19 -24.64
N LYS A 102 57.91 45.47 -25.32
CA LYS A 102 57.78 44.02 -25.53
C LYS A 102 57.71 43.26 -24.18
N ARG A 103 58.56 43.60 -23.21
CA ARG A 103 58.60 42.99 -21.87
C ARG A 103 57.29 43.29 -21.12
N LEU A 104 56.78 44.51 -21.19
CA LEU A 104 55.49 44.88 -20.54
C LEU A 104 54.32 44.14 -21.16
N LEU A 105 54.25 44.09 -22.48
CA LEU A 105 53.24 43.38 -23.24
C LEU A 105 53.18 41.89 -22.86
N TRP A 106 54.35 41.22 -22.92
CA TRP A 106 54.44 39.81 -22.52
C TRP A 106 54.06 39.59 -21.05
N ARG A 107 54.40 40.51 -20.18
CA ARG A 107 54.03 40.45 -18.78
C ARG A 107 52.52 40.62 -18.60
N MET A 108 51.91 41.58 -19.28
CA MET A 108 50.45 41.76 -19.25
C MET A 108 49.73 40.53 -19.81
N VAL A 109 50.20 39.96 -20.91
CA VAL A 109 49.65 38.72 -21.51
C VAL A 109 49.79 37.55 -20.55
N PHE A 110 50.96 37.39 -19.92
CA PHE A 110 51.20 36.31 -18.95
C PHE A 110 50.22 36.41 -17.75
N PHE A 111 50.08 37.59 -17.12
CA PHE A 111 49.15 37.78 -16.01
C PHE A 111 47.70 37.66 -16.44
N ALA A 112 47.35 38.09 -17.66
CA ALA A 112 46.01 37.94 -18.21
C ALA A 112 45.62 36.45 -18.38
N LEU A 113 46.54 35.64 -18.94
CA LEU A 113 46.37 34.19 -19.07
C LEU A 113 46.31 33.51 -17.70
N LEU A 114 47.18 33.88 -16.77
CA LEU A 114 47.23 33.33 -15.43
C LEU A 114 45.89 33.59 -14.70
N CYS A 115 45.40 34.82 -14.70
CA CYS A 115 44.11 35.19 -14.13
C CYS A 115 42.93 34.49 -14.83
N GLY A 116 42.97 34.41 -16.16
CA GLY A 116 41.94 33.71 -16.93
C GLY A 116 41.84 32.24 -16.56
N LEU A 117 42.97 31.55 -16.41
CA LEU A 117 42.99 30.14 -16.00
C LEU A 117 42.69 29.96 -14.50
N ALA A 118 43.30 30.75 -13.62
CA ALA A 118 43.19 30.57 -12.17
C ALA A 118 41.85 31.01 -11.62
N ILE A 119 41.20 32.00 -12.18
CA ILE A 119 39.94 32.58 -11.67
C ILE A 119 38.78 32.26 -12.64
N GLY A 120 38.96 32.47 -13.93
CA GLY A 120 37.90 32.32 -14.93
C GLY A 120 37.39 30.90 -15.05
N VAL A 121 38.26 29.90 -15.03
CA VAL A 121 37.85 28.49 -15.13
C VAL A 121 37.09 28.02 -13.90
N PRO A 122 37.55 28.26 -12.66
CA PRO A 122 36.76 27.90 -11.45
C PRO A 122 35.43 28.64 -11.39
N LEU A 123 35.39 29.92 -11.69
CA LEU A 123 34.16 30.73 -11.68
C LEU A 123 33.14 30.24 -12.72
N TYR A 124 33.61 29.88 -13.93
CA TYR A 124 32.77 29.27 -14.97
C TYR A 124 32.22 27.91 -14.50
N ARG A 125 33.07 27.04 -13.91
CA ARG A 125 32.66 25.74 -13.39
C ARG A 125 31.64 25.89 -12.27
N TRP A 126 31.82 26.82 -11.34
CA TRP A 126 30.89 27.11 -10.26
C TRP A 126 29.53 27.60 -10.79
N ARG A 127 29.55 28.56 -11.74
CA ARG A 127 28.32 29.06 -12.36
C ARG A 127 27.59 27.98 -13.15
N ARG A 128 28.33 27.13 -13.87
CA ARG A 128 27.75 26.00 -14.59
C ARG A 128 27.08 25.00 -13.64
N ARG A 129 27.66 24.73 -12.46
CA ARG A 129 27.03 23.87 -11.43
C ARG A 129 25.76 24.50 -10.91
N LYS A 130 25.76 25.78 -10.55
CA LYS A 130 24.54 26.48 -10.13
C LYS A 130 23.43 26.44 -11.19
N TRP A 131 23.75 26.68 -12.44
CA TRP A 131 22.75 26.58 -13.51
C TRP A 131 22.21 25.16 -13.69
N ALA A 132 23.02 24.14 -13.53
CA ALA A 132 22.57 22.75 -13.54
C ALA A 132 21.61 22.46 -12.39
N GLU A 133 21.94 22.90 -11.17
CA GLU A 133 21.10 22.74 -9.99
C GLU A 133 19.77 23.52 -10.10
N GLU A 134 19.81 24.76 -10.61
CA GLU A 134 18.61 25.57 -10.87
C GLU A 134 17.73 24.94 -11.95
N GLY A 135 18.35 24.41 -13.02
CA GLY A 135 17.64 23.68 -14.08
C GLY A 135 16.98 22.39 -13.59
N GLU A 136 17.67 21.63 -12.73
CA GLU A 136 17.07 20.45 -12.08
C GLU A 136 15.94 20.82 -11.12
N ARG A 137 16.07 21.90 -10.37
CA ARG A 137 14.99 22.39 -9.48
C ARG A 137 13.79 22.90 -10.27
N ALA A 138 14.01 23.62 -11.36
CA ALA A 138 12.95 24.11 -12.23
C ALA A 138 12.26 23.01 -13.04
N GLY A 139 12.92 21.88 -13.25
CA GLY A 139 12.38 20.70 -13.94
C GLY A 139 11.68 19.69 -13.03
N ARG A 140 11.72 19.86 -11.70
CA ARG A 140 11.02 18.97 -10.78
C ARG A 140 9.56 19.36 -10.66
N ASP A 141 8.69 18.39 -10.89
CA ASP A 141 7.27 18.52 -10.61
C ASP A 141 7.05 18.94 -9.15
N ARG A 142 6.26 19.97 -8.92
CA ARG A 142 5.95 20.45 -7.58
C ARG A 142 4.54 20.01 -7.20
N THR A 143 4.41 19.24 -6.14
CA THR A 143 3.09 18.96 -5.54
C THR A 143 2.52 20.23 -4.95
N VAL A 144 1.34 20.64 -5.41
CA VAL A 144 0.64 21.85 -4.96
C VAL A 144 -0.29 21.54 -3.81
N ARG A 145 -1.07 20.46 -3.94
CA ARG A 145 -2.01 19.98 -2.93
C ARG A 145 -2.43 18.54 -3.21
N GLY A 146 -3.05 17.91 -2.24
CA GLY A 146 -3.54 16.54 -2.32
C GLY A 146 -2.77 15.61 -1.41
N ALA A 147 -2.87 14.31 -1.66
CA ALA A 147 -2.13 13.32 -0.89
C ALA A 147 -0.62 13.42 -1.20
N GLU A 148 0.22 13.10 -0.23
CA GLU A 148 1.67 13.21 -0.31
C GLU A 148 2.29 11.81 -0.11
N ARG A 149 3.44 11.57 -0.74
CA ARG A 149 4.20 10.32 -0.60
C ARG A 149 5.52 10.60 0.10
N VAL A 150 5.78 9.82 1.16
CA VAL A 150 7.03 9.87 1.93
C VAL A 150 7.66 8.47 2.01
N ASP A 151 8.88 8.38 2.50
CA ASP A 151 9.48 7.09 2.86
C ASP A 151 8.96 6.58 4.23
N GLY A 152 9.05 5.25 4.45
CA GLY A 152 8.55 4.63 5.68
C GLY A 152 9.19 5.16 6.96
N ALA A 153 10.48 5.52 6.92
CA ALA A 153 11.19 6.06 8.09
C ALA A 153 10.70 7.48 8.45
N THR A 154 10.39 8.28 7.44
CA THR A 154 9.79 9.62 7.64
C THR A 154 8.38 9.49 8.22
N LEU A 155 7.54 8.59 7.68
CA LEU A 155 6.21 8.33 8.24
C LEU A 155 6.32 7.83 9.69
N ALA A 156 7.23 6.90 9.98
CA ALA A 156 7.45 6.39 11.33
C ALA A 156 7.80 7.51 12.32
N ARG A 157 8.64 8.47 11.92
CA ARG A 157 8.98 9.63 12.76
C ARG A 157 7.78 10.56 12.99
N MET A 158 6.93 10.77 11.97
CA MET A 158 5.72 11.58 12.10
C MET A 158 4.72 10.99 13.09
N VAL A 159 4.65 9.65 13.16
CA VAL A 159 3.68 8.92 14.01
C VAL A 159 4.22 8.66 15.42
N ALA A 160 5.53 8.60 15.62
CA ALA A 160 6.17 8.25 16.91
C ALA A 160 5.77 9.18 18.09
N ILE A 161 5.24 10.36 17.79
CA ILE A 161 4.71 11.30 18.77
C ILE A 161 3.34 10.83 19.24
N GLY A 162 3.27 9.95 20.26
CA GLY A 162 2.03 9.42 20.83
C GLY A 162 1.87 7.89 20.70
N ALA A 163 2.91 7.19 20.32
CA ALA A 163 2.91 5.72 20.30
C ALA A 163 2.93 5.17 21.74
N ALA A 164 2.18 4.07 21.97
CA ALA A 164 2.25 3.29 23.20
C ALA A 164 3.67 2.73 23.42
N GLU A 165 3.98 2.27 24.64
CA GLU A 165 5.28 1.62 24.95
C GLU A 165 5.60 0.44 24.01
N GLN A 166 4.57 -0.29 23.53
CA GLN A 166 4.70 -1.41 22.59
C GLN A 166 3.67 -1.27 21.45
N PRO A 167 3.86 -0.35 20.50
CA PRO A 167 2.88 -0.13 19.44
C PRO A 167 2.80 -1.32 18.51
N VAL A 168 1.61 -1.54 17.93
CA VAL A 168 1.46 -2.35 16.72
C VAL A 168 2.23 -1.66 15.61
N THR A 169 3.01 -2.43 14.84
CA THR A 169 3.84 -1.87 13.75
C THR A 169 3.49 -2.54 12.42
N ILE A 170 3.47 -1.75 11.35
CA ILE A 170 3.32 -2.25 9.97
C ILE A 170 4.52 -1.76 9.16
N GLY A 171 5.39 -2.70 8.76
CA GLY A 171 6.61 -2.34 8.02
C GLY A 171 7.51 -1.34 8.76
N GLY A 172 7.63 -1.47 10.08
CA GLY A 172 8.43 -0.58 10.92
C GLY A 172 7.74 0.74 11.30
N VAL A 173 6.55 1.03 10.75
CA VAL A 173 5.77 2.22 11.11
C VAL A 173 4.86 1.87 12.29
N PRO A 174 4.96 2.58 13.43
CA PRO A 174 4.08 2.36 14.57
C PRO A 174 2.67 2.88 14.27
N VAL A 175 1.65 2.20 14.79
CA VAL A 175 0.26 2.67 14.73
C VAL A 175 -0.12 3.17 16.11
N PRO A 176 -0.61 4.41 16.26
CA PRO A 176 -1.07 4.94 17.53
C PRO A 176 -2.19 4.08 18.11
N GLU A 177 -2.21 3.86 19.43
CA GLU A 177 -3.24 3.04 20.09
C GLU A 177 -4.66 3.57 19.85
N ALA A 178 -4.82 4.88 19.76
CA ALA A 178 -6.10 5.52 19.43
C ALA A 178 -6.60 5.19 18.01
N GLU A 179 -5.67 4.88 17.08
CA GLU A 179 -5.98 4.53 15.69
C GLU A 179 -6.26 3.02 15.51
N GLU A 180 -5.84 2.17 16.45
CA GLU A 180 -6.10 0.72 16.38
C GLU A 180 -7.60 0.40 16.30
N ALA A 181 -8.43 1.14 17.02
CA ALA A 181 -9.88 1.00 17.00
C ALA A 181 -10.56 1.61 15.75
N ARG A 182 -9.77 2.14 14.81
CA ARG A 182 -10.23 2.57 13.48
C ARG A 182 -9.98 1.51 12.43
N HIS A 183 -9.69 0.31 12.84
CA HIS A 183 -9.57 -0.88 12.00
C HIS A 183 -8.44 -0.83 10.97
N PHE A 184 -8.10 -2.01 10.46
CA PHE A 184 -7.02 -2.25 9.51
C PHE A 184 -7.57 -2.94 8.26
N LEU A 185 -7.08 -2.54 7.09
CA LEU A 185 -7.37 -3.18 5.83
C LEU A 185 -6.08 -3.61 5.15
N PHE A 186 -5.96 -4.90 4.81
CA PHE A 186 -4.82 -5.45 4.10
C PHE A 186 -5.28 -6.03 2.77
N ALA A 187 -4.91 -5.40 1.66
CA ALA A 187 -5.23 -5.85 0.32
C ALA A 187 -3.96 -6.34 -0.39
N GLY A 188 -4.02 -7.51 -1.02
CA GLY A 188 -2.88 -8.05 -1.76
C GLY A 188 -3.13 -9.47 -2.26
N ALA A 189 -2.57 -9.83 -3.40
CA ALA A 189 -2.66 -11.16 -3.99
C ALA A 189 -1.99 -12.23 -3.12
N THR A 190 -2.22 -13.49 -3.44
CA THR A 190 -1.57 -14.63 -2.76
C THR A 190 -0.04 -14.53 -2.83
N GLY A 191 0.65 -14.85 -1.74
CA GLY A 191 2.12 -14.84 -1.67
C GLY A 191 2.77 -13.46 -1.62
N THR A 192 2.01 -12.39 -1.43
CA THR A 192 2.55 -11.01 -1.32
C THR A 192 3.06 -10.67 0.07
N GLY A 193 2.68 -11.43 1.10
CA GLY A 193 3.11 -11.22 2.49
C GLY A 193 2.02 -10.65 3.41
N LYS A 194 0.72 -10.68 3.01
CA LYS A 194 -0.41 -10.27 3.87
C LYS A 194 -0.37 -10.97 5.23
N THR A 195 -0.35 -12.30 5.21
CA THR A 195 -0.31 -13.12 6.44
C THR A 195 0.91 -12.79 7.30
N THR A 196 2.08 -12.51 6.69
CA THR A 196 3.27 -12.07 7.42
C THR A 196 3.05 -10.71 8.10
N ALA A 197 2.38 -9.77 7.44
CA ALA A 197 2.02 -8.49 8.05
C ALA A 197 1.02 -8.65 9.21
N ILE A 198 0.06 -9.59 9.08
CA ILE A 198 -0.87 -9.94 10.16
C ILE A 198 -0.13 -10.60 11.32
N TRP A 199 0.82 -11.50 11.06
CA TRP A 199 1.66 -12.09 12.12
C TRP A 199 2.45 -11.03 12.89
N ALA A 200 3.04 -10.07 12.20
CA ALA A 200 3.74 -8.94 12.84
C ALA A 200 2.83 -8.18 13.81
N LEU A 201 1.56 -7.98 13.43
CA LEU A 201 0.55 -7.37 14.26
C LEU A 201 0.19 -8.28 15.45
N LEU A 202 -0.11 -9.56 15.20
CA LEU A 202 -0.52 -10.51 16.23
C LEU A 202 0.59 -10.82 17.25
N ASP A 203 1.86 -10.81 16.85
CA ASP A 203 2.99 -10.93 17.78
C ASP A 203 2.98 -9.80 18.82
N ARG A 204 2.51 -8.60 18.46
CA ARG A 204 2.34 -7.48 19.40
C ARG A 204 1.10 -7.63 20.26
N VAL A 205 -0.02 -8.08 19.68
CA VAL A 205 -1.26 -8.36 20.41
C VAL A 205 -1.01 -9.44 21.48
N GLU A 206 -0.29 -10.50 21.15
CA GLU A 206 0.10 -11.55 22.10
C GLU A 206 0.98 -11.02 23.22
N LYS A 207 2.03 -10.23 22.89
CA LYS A 207 2.93 -9.62 23.90
C LYS A 207 2.20 -8.69 24.85
N ARG A 208 1.14 -8.01 24.40
CA ARG A 208 0.28 -7.17 25.22
C ARG A 208 -0.73 -7.98 26.05
N GLY A 209 -0.79 -9.30 25.88
CA GLY A 209 -1.78 -10.15 26.53
C GLY A 209 -3.22 -9.86 26.12
N GLN A 210 -3.46 -9.26 24.95
CA GLN A 210 -4.80 -8.90 24.47
C GLN A 210 -5.50 -10.07 23.80
N HIS A 211 -6.84 -10.06 23.81
CA HIS A 211 -7.67 -11.06 23.16
C HIS A 211 -7.64 -10.90 21.63
N ALA A 212 -7.62 -12.05 20.91
CA ALA A 212 -7.84 -12.09 19.46
C ALA A 212 -8.83 -13.20 19.07
N PHE A 213 -9.75 -12.84 18.17
CA PHE A 213 -10.58 -13.76 17.40
C PHE A 213 -9.99 -13.85 16.00
N VAL A 214 -9.50 -15.00 15.59
CA VAL A 214 -8.70 -15.16 14.37
C VAL A 214 -9.35 -16.12 13.39
N HIS A 215 -9.70 -15.65 12.20
CA HIS A 215 -10.13 -16.52 11.09
C HIS A 215 -8.90 -17.12 10.43
N ASP A 216 -8.80 -18.45 10.49
CA ASP A 216 -7.68 -19.24 10.02
C ASP A 216 -8.11 -20.22 8.92
N VAL A 217 -7.74 -19.93 7.68
CA VAL A 217 -8.18 -20.70 6.50
C VAL A 217 -7.44 -22.04 6.35
N ASP A 218 -6.17 -22.11 6.76
CA ASP A 218 -5.32 -23.29 6.52
C ASP A 218 -4.68 -23.88 7.81
N GLY A 219 -4.96 -23.30 8.99
CA GLY A 219 -4.40 -23.74 10.28
C GLY A 219 -3.07 -23.08 10.66
N GLY A 220 -2.59 -22.11 9.88
CA GLY A 220 -1.30 -21.46 10.13
C GLY A 220 -1.29 -20.56 11.37
N TYR A 221 -2.41 -19.95 11.72
CA TYR A 221 -2.53 -19.19 12.97
C TYR A 221 -2.67 -20.10 14.19
N VAL A 222 -3.42 -21.20 14.07
CA VAL A 222 -3.51 -22.23 15.12
C VAL A 222 -2.13 -22.80 15.40
N ALA A 223 -1.39 -23.22 14.38
CA ALA A 223 -0.05 -23.78 14.56
C ALA A 223 0.87 -22.83 15.32
N ARG A 224 0.77 -21.53 15.05
CA ARG A 224 1.69 -20.53 15.55
C ARG A 224 1.32 -19.95 16.92
N TYR A 225 0.02 -19.80 17.22
CA TYR A 225 -0.45 -19.02 18.38
C TYR A 225 -1.32 -19.79 19.37
N TYR A 226 -1.82 -20.99 19.03
CA TYR A 226 -2.71 -21.73 19.92
C TYR A 226 -1.99 -22.20 21.19
N ARG A 227 -2.52 -21.82 22.35
CA ARG A 227 -2.01 -22.16 23.68
C ARG A 227 -3.18 -22.61 24.56
N PRO A 228 -3.37 -23.91 24.75
CA PRO A 228 -4.43 -24.41 25.62
C PRO A 228 -4.30 -23.93 27.07
N GLU A 229 -3.06 -23.72 27.56
CA GLU A 229 -2.77 -23.18 28.88
C GLU A 229 -3.24 -21.73 29.07
N ARG A 230 -3.41 -20.95 28.00
CA ARG A 230 -4.01 -19.62 28.00
C ARG A 230 -5.54 -19.66 28.03
N GLY A 231 -6.14 -20.83 27.86
CA GLY A 231 -7.58 -21.01 27.68
C GLY A 231 -8.08 -20.77 26.28
N ASP A 232 -7.21 -20.90 25.27
CA ASP A 232 -7.56 -20.70 23.86
C ASP A 232 -8.56 -21.73 23.36
N LEU A 233 -9.45 -21.30 22.48
CA LEU A 233 -10.50 -22.13 21.91
C LEU A 233 -10.35 -22.26 20.40
N ILE A 234 -10.56 -23.47 19.88
CA ILE A 234 -10.65 -23.76 18.44
C ILE A 234 -12.09 -24.02 18.08
N LEU A 235 -12.61 -23.30 17.10
CA LEU A 235 -13.92 -23.49 16.49
C LEU A 235 -13.75 -24.07 15.09
N ASN A 236 -13.71 -25.41 15.02
CA ASN A 236 -13.62 -26.16 13.78
C ASN A 236 -14.26 -27.54 14.00
N PRO A 237 -15.44 -27.84 13.41
CA PRO A 237 -16.13 -29.11 13.66
C PRO A 237 -15.32 -30.34 13.28
N PHE A 238 -14.31 -30.17 12.41
CA PHE A 238 -13.44 -31.21 11.90
C PHE A 238 -12.08 -31.32 12.63
N ASP A 239 -11.92 -30.60 13.76
CA ASP A 239 -10.73 -30.68 14.62
C ASP A 239 -11.07 -31.40 15.94
N GLY A 240 -10.21 -32.32 16.35
CA GLY A 240 -10.35 -33.06 17.61
C GLY A 240 -10.45 -32.15 18.85
N ARG A 241 -9.83 -30.96 18.79
CA ARG A 241 -9.76 -29.96 19.86
C ARG A 241 -10.91 -28.94 19.82
N CYS A 242 -11.88 -29.07 18.89
CA CYS A 242 -12.96 -28.09 18.73
C CYS A 242 -13.71 -27.90 20.04
N ALA A 243 -13.89 -26.67 20.47
CA ALA A 243 -14.76 -26.34 21.59
C ALA A 243 -16.23 -26.69 21.27
N TYR A 244 -16.93 -27.18 22.30
CA TYR A 244 -18.37 -27.40 22.19
C TYR A 244 -19.12 -26.08 22.24
N TRP A 245 -19.98 -25.87 21.26
CA TRP A 245 -20.88 -24.73 21.20
C TRP A 245 -22.32 -25.22 21.08
N ASN A 246 -23.18 -24.75 21.99
CA ASN A 246 -24.61 -24.93 21.89
C ASN A 246 -25.22 -23.61 21.36
N PRO A 247 -25.90 -23.59 20.20
CA PRO A 247 -26.54 -22.38 19.68
C PRO A 247 -27.44 -21.67 20.66
N PHE A 248 -28.12 -22.42 21.53
CA PHE A 248 -29.06 -21.89 22.53
C PHE A 248 -28.35 -21.14 23.67
N SER A 249 -27.06 -21.33 23.88
CA SER A 249 -26.33 -20.58 24.91
C SER A 249 -26.21 -19.09 24.59
N ASP A 250 -26.36 -18.72 23.32
CA ASP A 250 -26.27 -17.36 22.82
C ASP A 250 -27.63 -16.84 22.30
N VAL A 251 -28.76 -17.45 22.74
CA VAL A 251 -30.11 -16.98 22.49
C VAL A 251 -30.64 -16.30 23.75
N ARG A 252 -30.81 -14.99 23.69
CA ARG A 252 -31.39 -14.14 24.75
C ARG A 252 -32.74 -13.56 24.34
N SER A 253 -32.99 -13.49 23.05
CA SER A 253 -34.19 -12.87 22.47
C SER A 253 -34.65 -13.58 21.20
N ALA A 254 -35.85 -13.24 20.74
CA ALA A 254 -36.40 -13.74 19.48
C ALA A 254 -35.50 -13.39 18.29
N SER A 255 -34.89 -12.21 18.30
CA SER A 255 -33.98 -11.75 17.21
C SER A 255 -32.73 -12.62 17.09
N ASP A 256 -32.24 -13.23 18.18
CA ASP A 256 -31.12 -14.15 18.13
C ASP A 256 -31.46 -15.45 17.42
N ALA A 257 -32.69 -15.95 17.61
CA ALA A 257 -33.21 -17.10 16.88
C ALA A 257 -33.29 -16.82 15.37
N ASP A 258 -33.75 -15.63 14.97
CA ASP A 258 -33.79 -15.21 13.57
C ASP A 258 -32.39 -15.11 12.96
N ARG A 259 -31.45 -14.56 13.71
CA ARG A 259 -30.04 -14.47 13.31
C ARG A 259 -29.42 -15.84 13.09
N LEU A 260 -29.57 -16.76 14.05
CA LEU A 260 -29.08 -18.14 13.95
C LEU A 260 -29.71 -18.88 12.77
N ALA A 261 -31.02 -18.76 12.57
CA ALA A 261 -31.71 -19.35 11.44
C ALA A 261 -31.15 -18.86 10.08
N GLY A 262 -30.77 -17.57 10.01
CA GLY A 262 -30.15 -16.98 8.81
C GLY A 262 -28.85 -17.68 8.36
N PHE A 263 -28.06 -18.21 9.29
CA PHE A 263 -26.84 -18.97 9.01
C PHE A 263 -27.10 -20.47 8.84
N ILE A 264 -27.97 -21.05 9.65
CA ILE A 264 -28.33 -22.48 9.57
C ILE A 264 -29.00 -22.79 8.24
N VAL A 265 -29.87 -21.91 7.75
CA VAL A 265 -30.50 -22.02 6.43
C VAL A 265 -29.68 -21.18 5.43
N ALA A 266 -28.55 -21.73 5.01
CA ALA A 266 -27.67 -21.07 4.06
C ALA A 266 -28.24 -21.14 2.64
N LYS A 267 -28.39 -19.99 1.98
CA LYS A 267 -28.70 -19.94 0.55
C LYS A 267 -27.48 -20.36 -0.26
N PRO A 268 -27.61 -21.16 -1.32
CA PRO A 268 -26.52 -21.44 -2.25
C PRO A 268 -25.96 -20.12 -2.82
N GLY A 269 -24.64 -19.96 -2.81
CA GLY A 269 -23.99 -18.69 -3.17
C GLY A 269 -24.19 -18.30 -4.64
N GLY A 270 -24.41 -17.03 -4.91
CA GLY A 270 -24.28 -16.41 -6.23
C GLY A 270 -25.56 -16.15 -6.99
N SER A 271 -26.74 -16.36 -6.47
CA SER A 271 -27.97 -16.10 -7.22
C SER A 271 -28.40 -14.63 -7.09
N THR A 272 -28.42 -13.95 -8.24
CA THR A 272 -29.47 -12.95 -8.52
C THR A 272 -30.82 -13.60 -8.18
N ALA A 273 -31.66 -12.93 -7.41
CA ALA A 273 -32.92 -13.41 -6.90
C ALA A 273 -33.62 -14.40 -7.86
N SER A 274 -33.55 -15.70 -7.53
CA SER A 274 -34.27 -16.74 -8.26
C SER A 274 -35.59 -17.04 -7.51
N GLY A 275 -36.61 -17.56 -8.21
CA GLY A 275 -37.86 -17.94 -7.58
C GLY A 275 -37.71 -18.91 -6.39
N ASP A 276 -36.57 -19.61 -6.31
CA ASP A 276 -36.24 -20.54 -5.22
C ASP A 276 -35.83 -19.84 -3.93
N ASP A 277 -35.49 -18.55 -3.95
CA ASP A 277 -35.11 -17.78 -2.75
C ASP A 277 -36.23 -17.72 -1.71
N VAL A 278 -37.49 -17.77 -2.15
CA VAL A 278 -38.66 -17.75 -1.29
C VAL A 278 -38.67 -18.96 -0.34
N TRP A 279 -38.26 -20.14 -0.80
CA TRP A 279 -38.26 -21.36 0.03
C TRP A 279 -37.21 -21.31 1.13
N TYR A 280 -36.06 -20.75 0.86
CA TYR A 280 -35.03 -20.52 1.89
C TYR A 280 -35.48 -19.50 2.92
N ASP A 281 -36.20 -18.44 2.52
CA ASP A 281 -36.72 -17.45 3.46
C ASP A 281 -37.85 -18.05 4.32
N GLN A 282 -38.72 -18.89 3.75
CA GLN A 282 -39.74 -19.62 4.53
C GLN A 282 -39.06 -20.64 5.48
N ALA A 283 -38.07 -21.37 5.05
CA ALA A 283 -37.32 -22.29 5.90
C ALA A 283 -36.63 -21.56 7.07
N ARG A 284 -36.09 -20.34 6.85
CA ARG A 284 -35.54 -19.50 7.93
C ARG A 284 -36.59 -19.16 8.99
N ILE A 285 -37.81 -18.79 8.56
CA ILE A 285 -38.92 -18.52 9.48
C ILE A 285 -39.22 -19.76 10.31
N VAL A 286 -39.25 -20.96 9.70
CA VAL A 286 -39.50 -22.22 10.42
C VAL A 286 -38.37 -22.51 11.40
N VAL A 287 -37.11 -22.44 10.98
CA VAL A 287 -35.97 -22.70 11.86
C VAL A 287 -35.92 -21.72 13.03
N ALA A 288 -36.18 -20.43 12.79
CA ALA A 288 -36.23 -19.41 13.83
C ALA A 288 -37.34 -19.72 14.85
N ALA A 289 -38.53 -20.10 14.37
CA ALA A 289 -39.65 -20.49 15.24
C ALA A 289 -39.32 -21.76 16.05
N VAL A 290 -38.69 -22.77 15.44
CA VAL A 290 -38.24 -23.99 16.14
C VAL A 290 -37.24 -23.65 17.24
N ILE A 291 -36.19 -22.84 16.92
CA ILE A 291 -35.19 -22.41 17.91
C ILE A 291 -35.87 -21.67 19.06
N ARG A 292 -36.77 -20.72 18.77
CA ARG A 292 -37.51 -19.94 19.77
C ARG A 292 -38.32 -20.84 20.69
N ARG A 293 -39.10 -21.79 20.13
CA ARG A 293 -39.94 -22.71 20.92
C ARG A 293 -39.11 -23.66 21.77
N LEU A 294 -38.04 -24.25 21.23
CA LEU A 294 -37.17 -25.10 22.02
C LEU A 294 -36.49 -24.33 23.16
N TRP A 295 -36.09 -23.08 22.92
CA TRP A 295 -35.52 -22.21 23.94
C TRP A 295 -36.56 -21.86 25.04
N GLU A 296 -37.79 -21.44 24.69
CA GLU A 296 -38.86 -21.13 25.61
C GLU A 296 -39.25 -22.33 26.48
N GLN A 297 -39.17 -23.56 25.94
CA GLN A 297 -39.47 -24.80 26.64
C GLN A 297 -38.30 -25.33 27.49
N GLY A 298 -37.16 -24.65 27.52
CA GLY A 298 -35.95 -25.14 28.19
C GLY A 298 -35.34 -26.39 27.57
N ARG A 299 -35.68 -26.72 26.32
CA ARG A 299 -35.21 -27.86 25.53
C ARG A 299 -34.09 -27.50 24.56
N GLY A 300 -33.41 -26.41 24.81
CA GLY A 300 -32.38 -25.86 23.94
C GLY A 300 -31.11 -26.71 23.88
N SER A 301 -31.04 -27.66 22.96
CA SER A 301 -29.83 -28.47 22.70
C SER A 301 -29.64 -28.74 21.21
N VAL A 302 -28.38 -29.00 20.82
CA VAL A 302 -28.03 -29.40 19.44
C VAL A 302 -28.79 -30.66 19.02
N ALA A 303 -28.99 -31.61 19.96
CA ALA A 303 -29.69 -32.86 19.67
C ALA A 303 -31.19 -32.61 19.37
N GLU A 304 -31.87 -31.78 20.18
CA GLU A 304 -33.26 -31.44 19.97
C GLU A 304 -33.46 -30.63 18.68
N LEU A 305 -32.56 -29.70 18.40
CA LEU A 305 -32.64 -28.93 17.15
C LEU A 305 -32.40 -29.85 15.92
N THR A 306 -31.42 -30.74 15.99
CA THR A 306 -31.18 -31.71 14.91
C THR A 306 -32.36 -32.64 14.69
N ARG A 307 -32.97 -33.13 15.79
CA ARG A 307 -34.20 -33.95 15.73
C ARG A 307 -35.35 -33.18 15.08
N ALA A 308 -35.57 -31.94 15.49
CA ALA A 308 -36.64 -31.12 14.94
C ALA A 308 -36.50 -30.88 13.43
N LEU A 309 -35.29 -30.59 12.98
CA LEU A 309 -35.02 -30.29 11.55
C LEU A 309 -34.96 -31.53 10.66
N ARG A 310 -34.60 -32.71 11.22
CA ARG A 310 -34.35 -33.93 10.43
C ARG A 310 -35.51 -34.94 10.53
N ASP A 311 -36.04 -35.12 11.75
CA ASP A 311 -36.85 -36.29 12.06
C ASP A 311 -38.35 -35.96 12.29
N MET A 312 -38.71 -34.71 12.62
CA MET A 312 -40.10 -34.33 12.86
C MET A 312 -40.92 -34.31 11.55
N THR A 313 -42.09 -34.83 11.61
CA THR A 313 -43.12 -34.75 10.56
C THR A 313 -43.65 -33.33 10.38
N PRO A 314 -44.26 -32.98 9.25
CA PRO A 314 -44.92 -31.69 9.07
C PRO A 314 -45.96 -31.35 10.16
N ASP A 315 -46.73 -32.34 10.61
CA ASP A 315 -47.72 -32.16 11.67
C ASP A 315 -47.08 -31.86 13.03
N GLU A 316 -45.99 -32.55 13.38
CA GLU A 316 -45.20 -32.26 14.59
C GLU A 316 -44.56 -30.89 14.56
N LEU A 317 -44.02 -30.46 13.38
CA LEU A 317 -43.49 -29.12 13.20
C LEU A 317 -44.57 -28.04 13.29
N ALA A 318 -45.75 -28.30 12.72
CA ALA A 318 -46.91 -27.42 12.81
C ALA A 318 -47.35 -27.25 14.27
N GLU A 319 -47.38 -28.35 15.06
CA GLU A 319 -47.71 -28.30 16.49
C GLU A 319 -46.65 -27.53 17.28
N LEU A 320 -45.36 -27.82 17.08
CA LEU A 320 -44.27 -27.13 17.76
C LEU A 320 -44.27 -25.62 17.49
N THR A 321 -44.55 -25.21 16.24
CA THR A 321 -44.55 -23.82 15.81
C THR A 321 -45.90 -23.14 15.86
N ARG A 322 -46.89 -23.77 16.49
CA ARG A 322 -48.26 -23.22 16.62
C ARG A 322 -48.23 -21.82 17.24
N GLY A 323 -48.96 -20.89 16.62
CA GLY A 323 -49.05 -19.50 17.07
C GLY A 323 -47.83 -18.63 16.69
N THR A 324 -46.92 -19.14 15.87
CA THR A 324 -45.84 -18.36 15.26
C THR A 324 -46.11 -18.11 13.77
N GLU A 325 -45.29 -17.28 13.14
CA GLU A 325 -45.33 -16.98 11.70
C GLU A 325 -45.15 -18.25 10.85
N ALA A 326 -44.39 -19.23 11.36
CA ALA A 326 -44.08 -20.49 10.69
C ALA A 326 -45.34 -21.39 10.53
N SER A 327 -46.38 -21.21 11.35
CA SER A 327 -47.60 -22.02 11.25
C SER A 327 -48.30 -21.93 9.90
N ARG A 328 -48.07 -20.85 9.15
CA ARG A 328 -48.61 -20.68 7.79
C ARG A 328 -48.01 -21.63 6.77
N VAL A 329 -46.75 -22.06 6.97
CA VAL A 329 -46.03 -22.96 6.05
C VAL A 329 -46.67 -24.35 6.06
N PHE A 330 -47.30 -24.76 7.13
CA PHE A 330 -47.88 -26.11 7.36
C PHE A 330 -49.39 -26.16 7.20
N GLN A 331 -50.01 -25.23 6.46
CA GLN A 331 -51.44 -25.25 6.18
C GLN A 331 -51.79 -26.34 5.18
N LYS A 332 -52.98 -26.99 5.32
CA LYS A 332 -53.38 -28.16 4.52
C LYS A 332 -53.45 -27.95 3.01
N ASP A 333 -53.50 -26.70 2.54
CA ASP A 333 -53.55 -26.37 1.11
C ASP A 333 -52.18 -26.01 0.51
N ALA A 334 -51.09 -26.17 1.30
CA ALA A 334 -49.74 -25.73 0.94
C ALA A 334 -48.74 -26.87 0.70
N ASP A 335 -49.20 -28.08 0.35
CA ASP A 335 -48.37 -29.31 0.27
C ASP A 335 -47.06 -29.16 -0.53
N LYS A 336 -47.10 -28.50 -1.69
CA LYS A 336 -45.90 -28.28 -2.53
C LYS A 336 -44.93 -27.30 -1.86
N ALA A 337 -45.40 -26.24 -1.25
CA ALA A 337 -44.62 -25.27 -0.52
C ALA A 337 -43.95 -25.91 0.70
N THR A 338 -44.71 -26.68 1.45
CA THR A 338 -44.24 -27.45 2.61
C THR A 338 -43.14 -28.42 2.22
N ALA A 339 -43.30 -29.18 1.12
CA ALA A 339 -42.26 -30.09 0.63
C ALA A 339 -40.93 -29.37 0.28
N SER A 340 -41.03 -28.19 -0.37
CA SER A 340 -39.84 -27.39 -0.68
C SER A 340 -39.14 -26.87 0.57
N VAL A 341 -39.89 -26.43 1.57
CA VAL A 341 -39.34 -25.99 2.85
C VAL A 341 -38.68 -27.16 3.59
N LEU A 342 -39.30 -28.36 3.63
CA LEU A 342 -38.72 -29.55 4.26
C LEU A 342 -37.40 -29.95 3.61
N PHE A 343 -37.25 -29.79 2.30
CA PHE A 343 -35.96 -29.99 1.61
C PHE A 343 -34.89 -29.02 2.13
N CYS A 344 -35.24 -27.74 2.31
CA CYS A 344 -34.31 -26.75 2.89
C CYS A 344 -33.99 -27.07 4.36
N LEU A 345 -34.97 -27.59 5.15
CA LEU A 345 -34.72 -28.02 6.52
C LEU A 345 -33.78 -29.22 6.61
N ALA A 346 -33.83 -30.15 5.66
CA ALA A 346 -32.90 -31.28 5.59
C ALA A 346 -31.45 -30.81 5.34
N GLU A 347 -31.25 -29.79 4.51
CA GLU A 347 -29.97 -29.16 4.34
C GLU A 347 -29.50 -28.43 5.61
N ALA A 348 -30.39 -27.71 6.27
CA ALA A 348 -30.12 -27.06 7.56
C ALA A 348 -29.74 -28.08 8.65
N ALA A 349 -30.40 -29.24 8.69
CA ALA A 349 -30.09 -30.34 9.62
C ALA A 349 -28.65 -30.89 9.40
N LYS A 350 -28.13 -30.92 8.16
CA LYS A 350 -26.75 -31.30 7.90
C LYS A 350 -25.76 -30.33 8.54
N ILE A 351 -26.05 -29.02 8.47
CA ILE A 351 -25.18 -27.98 9.06
C ILE A 351 -25.16 -28.15 10.58
N VAL A 352 -26.35 -28.27 11.22
CA VAL A 352 -26.46 -28.46 12.67
C VAL A 352 -25.82 -29.82 13.09
N GLY A 353 -25.96 -30.86 12.28
CA GLY A 353 -25.38 -32.18 12.51
C GLY A 353 -23.85 -32.21 12.44
N THR A 354 -23.18 -31.18 11.89
CA THR A 354 -21.72 -31.05 11.98
C THR A 354 -21.22 -30.53 13.32
N LEU A 355 -22.12 -29.93 14.14
CA LEU A 355 -21.78 -29.52 15.50
C LEU A 355 -21.45 -30.76 16.35
N LYS A 356 -20.44 -30.65 17.18
CA LYS A 356 -20.11 -31.71 18.13
C LYS A 356 -21.27 -31.95 19.11
N ALA A 357 -21.48 -33.20 19.47
CA ALA A 357 -22.25 -33.54 20.65
C ALA A 357 -21.60 -32.93 21.91
N ALA A 358 -22.40 -32.71 22.95
CA ALA A 358 -21.90 -32.21 24.22
C ALA A 358 -20.69 -33.05 24.68
N PRO A 359 -19.56 -32.44 25.05
CA PRO A 359 -18.41 -33.15 25.50
C PRO A 359 -18.65 -33.71 26.91
N GLY A 360 -17.95 -34.81 27.27
CA GLY A 360 -17.72 -35.14 28.68
C GLY A 360 -16.94 -34.02 29.37
N ASP A 361 -15.65 -33.91 29.04
CA ASP A 361 -14.72 -32.96 29.69
C ASP A 361 -14.10 -31.93 28.74
N GLY A 362 -14.64 -31.73 27.53
CA GLY A 362 -14.08 -30.80 26.55
C GLY A 362 -14.45 -29.35 26.80
N PRO A 363 -13.69 -28.39 26.24
CA PRO A 363 -13.98 -26.96 26.39
C PRO A 363 -15.34 -26.60 25.78
N THR A 364 -16.08 -25.76 26.48
CA THR A 364 -17.38 -25.22 26.04
C THR A 364 -17.28 -23.72 25.85
N ILE A 365 -18.08 -23.18 24.93
CA ILE A 365 -18.18 -21.73 24.70
C ILE A 365 -19.63 -21.28 24.59
N SER A 366 -19.93 -20.17 25.26
CA SER A 366 -20.96 -19.20 24.94
C SER A 366 -20.25 -17.89 24.60
N PHE A 367 -20.53 -17.27 23.49
CA PHE A 367 -19.86 -16.03 23.09
C PHE A 367 -20.20 -14.90 24.06
N ASP A 368 -21.44 -14.77 24.46
CA ASP A 368 -21.87 -13.79 25.45
C ASP A 368 -21.12 -13.97 26.78
N GLY A 369 -21.14 -15.20 27.33
CA GLY A 369 -20.41 -15.51 28.57
C GLY A 369 -18.91 -15.31 28.45
N PHE A 370 -18.32 -15.64 27.31
CA PHE A 370 -16.89 -15.44 27.05
C PHE A 370 -16.50 -13.95 27.06
N TYR A 371 -17.21 -13.13 26.29
CA TYR A 371 -16.89 -11.69 26.19
C TYR A 371 -17.26 -10.90 27.45
N GLU A 372 -18.32 -11.29 28.19
CA GLU A 372 -18.63 -10.75 29.51
C GLU A 372 -17.55 -11.11 30.56
N GLY A 373 -17.02 -12.32 30.48
CA GLY A 373 -15.96 -12.82 31.35
C GLY A 373 -14.58 -12.26 31.07
N LEU A 374 -14.33 -11.77 29.86
CA LEU A 374 -13.01 -11.40 29.39
C LEU A 374 -12.32 -10.33 30.25
N ALA A 375 -13.06 -9.39 30.83
CA ALA A 375 -12.55 -8.36 31.73
C ALA A 375 -12.10 -8.92 33.10
N LYS A 376 -12.65 -10.06 33.51
CA LYS A 376 -12.38 -10.69 34.82
C LYS A 376 -11.14 -11.60 34.81
N ILE A 377 -10.59 -11.91 33.64
CA ILE A 377 -9.42 -12.74 33.50
C ILE A 377 -8.17 -11.90 33.80
N ASP A 378 -7.38 -12.31 34.77
CA ASP A 378 -6.08 -11.71 35.04
C ASP A 378 -5.01 -12.28 34.08
N GLY A 379 -4.07 -11.41 33.65
CA GLY A 379 -3.01 -11.79 32.73
C GLY A 379 -3.43 -11.88 31.26
N PRO A 380 -2.72 -12.70 30.44
CA PRO A 380 -2.99 -12.84 29.02
C PRO A 380 -4.37 -13.38 28.73
N LYS A 381 -5.10 -12.70 27.83
CA LYS A 381 -6.46 -13.06 27.47
C LYS A 381 -6.48 -14.24 26.49
N PRO A 382 -7.43 -15.18 26.61
CA PRO A 382 -7.56 -16.31 25.68
C PRO A 382 -7.92 -15.84 24.27
N TRP A 383 -7.49 -16.63 23.28
CA TRP A 383 -7.81 -16.40 21.88
C TRP A 383 -8.85 -17.40 21.37
N ILE A 384 -9.62 -16.99 20.37
CA ILE A 384 -10.56 -17.86 19.64
C ILE A 384 -10.06 -18.01 18.21
N PHE A 385 -9.88 -19.24 17.76
CA PHE A 385 -9.47 -19.56 16.39
C PHE A 385 -10.66 -20.12 15.63
N LEU A 386 -11.15 -19.37 14.66
CA LEU A 386 -12.16 -19.78 13.70
C LEU A 386 -11.44 -20.50 12.55
N ALA A 387 -11.11 -21.78 12.77
CA ALA A 387 -10.23 -22.51 11.89
C ALA A 387 -10.98 -23.37 10.87
N SER A 388 -10.42 -23.55 9.70
CA SER A 388 -10.94 -24.42 8.67
C SER A 388 -9.82 -25.02 7.82
N ARG A 389 -10.14 -26.05 7.04
CA ARG A 389 -9.25 -26.57 5.97
C ARG A 389 -10.00 -26.55 4.65
N LYS A 390 -9.29 -26.27 3.56
CA LYS A 390 -9.88 -26.22 2.21
C LYS A 390 -10.77 -27.43 1.89
N ARG A 391 -10.36 -28.63 2.31
CA ARG A 391 -11.13 -29.87 2.08
C ARG A 391 -12.54 -29.83 2.69
N ASN A 392 -12.70 -29.25 3.88
CA ASN A 392 -13.94 -29.26 4.63
C ASN A 392 -14.59 -27.85 4.67
N PHE A 393 -14.02 -26.88 3.98
CA PHE A 393 -14.41 -25.48 4.06
C PHE A 393 -15.88 -25.27 3.69
N ALA A 394 -16.34 -25.89 2.60
CA ALA A 394 -17.73 -25.75 2.15
C ALA A 394 -18.74 -26.20 3.20
N ALA A 395 -18.45 -27.30 3.91
CA ALA A 395 -19.32 -27.83 4.98
C ALA A 395 -19.27 -26.96 6.25
N ALA A 396 -18.09 -26.41 6.59
CA ALA A 396 -17.90 -25.57 7.77
C ALA A 396 -18.41 -24.13 7.55
N ARG A 397 -18.37 -23.63 6.32
CA ARG A 397 -18.60 -22.21 5.99
C ARG A 397 -19.81 -21.57 6.64
N PRO A 398 -21.02 -22.16 6.65
CA PRO A 398 -22.18 -21.57 7.33
C PRO A 398 -21.95 -21.38 8.84
N LEU A 399 -21.35 -22.37 9.52
CA LEU A 399 -21.03 -22.29 10.94
C LEU A 399 -19.94 -21.25 11.24
N LEU A 400 -18.93 -21.14 10.38
CA LEU A 400 -17.90 -20.11 10.53
C LEU A 400 -18.51 -18.71 10.49
N GLY A 401 -19.46 -18.46 9.58
CA GLY A 401 -20.21 -17.20 9.53
C GLY A 401 -21.07 -16.98 10.77
N CYS A 402 -21.76 -18.02 11.24
CA CYS A 402 -22.58 -17.98 12.45
C CYS A 402 -21.74 -17.62 13.68
N TRP A 403 -20.63 -18.29 13.91
CA TRP A 403 -19.73 -18.02 15.04
C TRP A 403 -19.11 -16.63 14.99
N LEU A 404 -18.73 -16.15 13.80
CA LEU A 404 -18.29 -14.77 13.65
C LEU A 404 -19.38 -13.78 14.05
N ASP A 405 -20.62 -13.99 13.59
CA ASP A 405 -21.74 -13.08 13.88
C ASP A 405 -22.14 -13.11 15.36
N CYS A 406 -22.10 -14.29 16.02
CA CYS A 406 -22.29 -14.42 17.46
C CYS A 406 -21.19 -13.68 18.24
N ALA A 407 -19.92 -13.82 17.84
CA ALA A 407 -18.81 -13.09 18.46
C ALA A 407 -18.98 -11.57 18.30
N VAL A 408 -19.39 -11.11 17.11
CA VAL A 408 -19.65 -9.69 16.85
C VAL A 408 -20.79 -9.17 17.72
N ALA A 409 -21.90 -9.90 17.82
CA ALA A 409 -23.03 -9.52 18.68
C ALA A 409 -22.62 -9.40 20.15
N ALA A 410 -21.92 -10.41 20.67
CA ALA A 410 -21.41 -10.39 22.04
C ALA A 410 -20.42 -9.24 22.30
N ILE A 411 -19.62 -8.84 21.30
CA ILE A 411 -18.74 -7.67 21.42
C ILE A 411 -19.55 -6.37 21.50
N LEU A 412 -20.61 -6.24 20.71
CA LEU A 412 -21.45 -5.04 20.68
C LEU A 412 -22.30 -4.89 21.95
N ASP A 413 -22.55 -5.96 22.72
CA ASP A 413 -23.26 -5.95 24.01
C ASP A 413 -22.32 -5.57 25.19
N ARG A 414 -21.02 -5.42 24.97
CA ARG A 414 -20.06 -5.09 26.02
C ARG A 414 -20.24 -3.66 26.54
N PRO A 415 -19.78 -3.37 27.77
CA PRO A 415 -19.73 -1.99 28.28
C PRO A 415 -18.90 -1.08 27.37
N THR A 416 -19.39 0.13 27.13
CA THR A 416 -18.70 1.13 26.29
C THR A 416 -17.46 1.76 26.94
N ARG A 417 -17.23 1.50 28.22
CA ARG A 417 -16.06 1.99 28.99
C ARG A 417 -15.37 0.83 29.69
N GLY A 418 -14.03 0.80 29.59
CA GLY A 418 -13.22 -0.19 30.29
C GLY A 418 -13.24 -1.60 29.69
N ALA A 419 -13.91 -1.81 28.54
CA ALA A 419 -13.86 -3.08 27.84
C ALA A 419 -12.42 -3.39 27.36
N PRO A 420 -11.87 -4.59 27.64
CA PRO A 420 -10.58 -4.99 27.13
C PRO A 420 -10.55 -4.93 25.59
N ARG A 421 -9.38 -4.62 25.00
CA ARG A 421 -9.22 -4.64 23.54
C ARG A 421 -9.54 -6.05 23.02
N ALA A 422 -10.42 -6.12 22.01
CA ALA A 422 -10.76 -7.34 21.30
C ALA A 422 -10.38 -7.18 19.82
N TRP A 423 -9.44 -8.00 19.37
CA TRP A 423 -8.98 -8.02 17.99
C TRP A 423 -9.78 -9.05 17.19
N LEU A 424 -10.36 -8.64 16.06
CA LEU A 424 -10.99 -9.53 15.07
C LEU A 424 -10.09 -9.55 13.84
N VAL A 425 -9.45 -10.68 13.58
CA VAL A 425 -8.53 -10.84 12.45
C VAL A 425 -9.16 -11.75 11.42
N LEU A 426 -9.53 -11.19 10.28
CA LEU A 426 -10.24 -11.84 9.18
C LEU A 426 -9.34 -11.85 7.95
N ASP A 427 -8.38 -12.82 7.89
CA ASP A 427 -7.32 -12.87 6.87
C ASP A 427 -7.84 -13.04 5.43
N GLU A 428 -9.03 -13.63 5.26
CA GLU A 428 -9.72 -13.70 3.98
C GLU A 428 -11.23 -13.49 4.21
N LEU A 429 -11.64 -12.25 4.41
CA LEU A 429 -13.04 -11.93 4.70
C LEU A 429 -14.02 -12.46 3.63
N PRO A 430 -13.74 -12.36 2.31
CA PRO A 430 -14.66 -12.88 1.28
C PRO A 430 -14.89 -14.39 1.32
N ALA A 431 -14.02 -15.15 1.99
CA ALA A 431 -14.19 -16.59 2.13
C ALA A 431 -15.37 -16.92 3.07
N LEU A 432 -15.62 -16.08 4.06
CA LEU A 432 -16.75 -16.24 4.99
C LEU A 432 -18.09 -15.87 4.35
N PRO A 433 -19.21 -16.40 4.84
CA PRO A 433 -20.52 -15.86 4.51
C PRO A 433 -20.63 -14.40 4.93
N ARG A 434 -21.53 -13.68 4.30
CA ARG A 434 -21.84 -12.31 4.70
C ARG A 434 -22.27 -12.26 6.16
N ALA A 435 -21.47 -11.67 7.02
CA ALA A 435 -21.76 -11.38 8.41
C ALA A 435 -22.36 -9.97 8.49
N SER A 436 -23.68 -9.87 8.75
CA SER A 436 -24.38 -8.58 8.79
C SER A 436 -23.95 -7.74 9.99
N GLY A 437 -23.65 -8.37 11.12
CA GLY A 437 -23.17 -7.72 12.33
C GLY A 437 -21.84 -6.98 12.13
N LEU A 438 -20.99 -7.43 11.20
CA LEU A 438 -19.73 -6.75 10.88
C LEU A 438 -19.94 -5.33 10.36
N LEU A 439 -21.02 -5.10 9.59
CA LEU A 439 -21.36 -3.76 9.07
C LEU A 439 -21.78 -2.79 10.18
N THR A 440 -22.28 -3.30 11.30
CA THR A 440 -22.56 -2.51 12.52
C THR A 440 -21.31 -2.36 13.39
N LEU A 441 -20.51 -3.42 13.51
CA LEU A 441 -19.28 -3.41 14.33
C LEU A 441 -18.24 -2.40 13.81
N LEU A 442 -18.03 -2.31 12.51
CA LEU A 442 -16.99 -1.44 11.95
C LEU A 442 -17.20 0.05 12.28
N PRO A 443 -18.39 0.65 12.15
CA PRO A 443 -18.59 2.04 12.54
C PRO A 443 -18.70 2.24 14.06
N GLU A 444 -19.17 1.25 14.83
CA GLU A 444 -19.49 1.40 16.25
C GLU A 444 -18.51 0.71 17.20
N GLY A 445 -17.79 -0.29 16.75
CA GLY A 445 -16.98 -1.19 17.56
C GLY A 445 -15.89 -0.50 18.40
N ARG A 446 -15.45 0.69 17.98
CA ARG A 446 -14.51 1.51 18.76
C ARG A 446 -14.99 1.75 20.19
N LYS A 447 -16.29 1.98 20.39
CA LYS A 447 -16.90 2.22 21.72
C LYS A 447 -16.78 1.00 22.63
N PHE A 448 -16.76 -0.18 22.03
CA PHE A 448 -16.72 -1.49 22.69
C PHE A 448 -15.32 -2.11 22.73
N GLY A 449 -14.29 -1.35 22.39
CA GLY A 449 -12.91 -1.81 22.38
C GLY A 449 -12.54 -2.75 21.22
N ALA A 450 -13.37 -2.86 20.18
CA ALA A 450 -13.08 -3.69 19.01
C ALA A 450 -12.01 -3.06 18.09
N ALA A 451 -11.09 -3.90 17.59
CA ALA A 451 -10.16 -3.57 16.52
C ALA A 451 -10.21 -4.68 15.46
N CYS A 452 -10.61 -4.34 14.24
CA CYS A 452 -10.71 -5.32 13.16
C CYS A 452 -9.51 -5.22 12.22
N VAL A 453 -8.98 -6.37 11.83
CA VAL A 453 -8.02 -6.53 10.73
C VAL A 453 -8.73 -7.30 9.64
N ILE A 454 -9.04 -6.60 8.56
CA ILE A 454 -9.76 -7.15 7.42
C ILE A 454 -8.77 -7.33 6.29
N ALA A 455 -8.69 -8.55 5.73
CA ALA A 455 -7.85 -8.78 4.58
C ALA A 455 -8.62 -9.47 3.45
N PHE A 456 -8.18 -9.21 2.21
CA PHE A 456 -8.71 -9.85 1.00
C PHE A 456 -7.67 -9.83 -0.13
N GLN A 457 -7.91 -10.64 -1.16
CA GLN A 457 -7.00 -10.78 -2.30
C GLN A 457 -7.39 -9.88 -3.47
N ALA A 458 -8.69 -9.76 -3.73
CA ALA A 458 -9.24 -8.94 -4.80
C ALA A 458 -10.50 -8.21 -4.34
N ILE A 459 -10.66 -6.96 -4.77
CA ILE A 459 -11.83 -6.14 -4.40
C ILE A 459 -13.13 -6.71 -4.97
N GLY A 460 -13.08 -7.37 -6.14
CA GLY A 460 -14.21 -8.05 -6.75
C GLY A 460 -14.82 -9.10 -5.82
N GLN A 461 -14.00 -9.95 -5.18
CA GLN A 461 -14.48 -10.96 -4.22
C GLN A 461 -15.22 -10.35 -3.03
N LEU A 462 -14.72 -9.21 -2.52
CA LEU A 462 -15.39 -8.50 -1.43
C LEU A 462 -16.75 -7.93 -1.90
N ARG A 463 -16.81 -7.41 -3.13
CA ARG A 463 -18.03 -6.89 -3.74
C ARG A 463 -19.05 -8.00 -4.02
N ASP A 464 -18.60 -9.17 -4.44
CA ASP A 464 -19.47 -10.34 -4.67
C ASP A 464 -20.12 -10.81 -3.37
N THR A 465 -19.37 -10.80 -2.25
CA THR A 465 -19.89 -11.27 -0.96
C THR A 465 -20.79 -10.24 -0.28
N TYR A 466 -20.42 -8.96 -0.29
CA TYR A 466 -21.10 -7.91 0.48
C TYR A 466 -21.96 -6.98 -0.38
N GLY A 467 -21.78 -6.96 -1.69
CA GLY A 467 -22.33 -5.97 -2.60
C GLY A 467 -21.46 -4.71 -2.68
N GLN A 468 -21.61 -3.96 -3.76
CA GLN A 468 -20.78 -2.78 -4.09
C GLN A 468 -20.74 -1.74 -2.95
N HIS A 469 -21.92 -1.39 -2.40
CA HIS A 469 -22.03 -0.35 -1.37
C HIS A 469 -21.45 -0.77 -0.02
N ALA A 470 -21.77 -1.99 0.44
CA ALA A 470 -21.28 -2.48 1.73
C ALA A 470 -19.76 -2.74 1.68
N ALA A 471 -19.22 -3.25 0.55
CA ALA A 471 -17.78 -3.35 0.35
C ALA A 471 -17.09 -1.98 0.43
N GLY A 472 -17.68 -0.95 -0.17
CA GLY A 472 -17.20 0.43 -0.04
C GLY A 472 -17.21 0.94 1.40
N THR A 473 -18.25 0.63 2.15
CA THR A 473 -18.36 0.95 3.58
C THR A 473 -17.26 0.26 4.40
N ILE A 474 -17.04 -1.05 4.20
CA ILE A 474 -16.01 -1.83 4.88
C ILE A 474 -14.63 -1.19 4.65
N VAL A 475 -14.29 -0.89 3.39
CA VAL A 475 -13.03 -0.24 3.05
C VAL A 475 -12.89 1.14 3.69
N GLY A 476 -13.96 1.94 3.67
CA GLY A 476 -13.97 3.30 4.19
C GLY A 476 -13.83 3.40 5.72
N GLN A 477 -14.21 2.36 6.46
CA GLN A 477 -14.08 2.32 7.91
C GLN A 477 -12.66 1.99 8.39
N ALA A 478 -11.79 1.47 7.52
CA ALA A 478 -10.42 1.16 7.91
C ALA A 478 -9.53 2.41 7.88
N GLY A 479 -9.12 2.87 9.05
CA GLY A 479 -8.21 4.02 9.21
C GLY A 479 -6.76 3.73 8.83
N THR A 480 -6.34 2.47 8.93
CA THR A 480 -5.01 1.97 8.55
C THR A 480 -5.16 1.00 7.37
N GLN A 481 -4.54 1.31 6.25
CA GLN A 481 -4.68 0.53 5.01
C GLN A 481 -3.31 0.17 4.45
N LEU A 482 -3.08 -1.12 4.23
CA LEU A 482 -1.88 -1.66 3.59
C LEU A 482 -2.26 -2.27 2.24
N VAL A 483 -1.78 -1.68 1.17
CA VAL A 483 -1.95 -2.18 -0.20
C VAL A 483 -0.64 -2.81 -0.65
N MET A 484 -0.65 -4.12 -0.82
CA MET A 484 0.45 -4.91 -1.37
C MET A 484 0.21 -5.18 -2.86
N ARG A 485 1.05 -5.97 -3.52
CA ARG A 485 0.86 -6.31 -4.93
C ARG A 485 -0.53 -6.91 -5.17
N LEU A 486 -1.23 -6.37 -6.15
CA LEU A 486 -2.52 -6.87 -6.63
C LEU A 486 -2.36 -7.41 -8.05
N GLY A 487 -3.08 -8.48 -8.38
CA GLY A 487 -2.88 -9.21 -9.63
C GLY A 487 -3.88 -8.87 -10.74
N ASP A 488 -5.02 -8.28 -10.38
CA ASP A 488 -6.09 -7.99 -11.34
C ASP A 488 -6.26 -6.49 -11.58
N PRO A 489 -6.66 -6.08 -12.80
CA PRO A 489 -6.79 -4.66 -13.17
C PRO A 489 -7.83 -3.89 -12.36
N GLU A 490 -8.92 -4.53 -11.93
CA GLU A 490 -9.95 -3.87 -11.13
C GLU A 490 -9.42 -3.49 -9.76
N SER A 491 -8.71 -4.43 -9.09
CA SER A 491 -8.12 -4.20 -7.78
C SER A 491 -6.97 -3.18 -7.82
N THR A 492 -6.12 -3.20 -8.87
CA THR A 492 -5.04 -2.21 -9.00
C THR A 492 -5.59 -0.81 -9.21
N LYS A 493 -6.61 -0.65 -10.07
CA LYS A 493 -7.28 0.63 -10.30
C LYS A 493 -7.97 1.14 -9.04
N TRP A 494 -8.73 0.27 -8.35
CA TRP A 494 -9.34 0.58 -7.07
C TRP A 494 -8.30 1.05 -6.03
N ALA A 495 -7.18 0.36 -5.92
CA ALA A 495 -6.13 0.70 -4.96
C ALA A 495 -5.45 2.05 -5.30
N THR A 496 -5.25 2.36 -6.59
CA THR A 496 -4.77 3.66 -7.05
C THR A 496 -5.71 4.79 -6.63
N GLU A 497 -7.03 4.58 -6.74
CA GLU A 497 -8.03 5.55 -6.30
C GLU A 497 -8.07 5.67 -4.76
N LEU A 498 -7.94 4.56 -4.04
CA LEU A 498 -7.88 4.50 -2.58
C LEU A 498 -6.69 5.26 -2.01
N LEU A 499 -5.51 5.10 -2.61
CA LEU A 499 -4.28 5.78 -2.20
C LEU A 499 -4.33 7.29 -2.50
N GLY A 500 -5.14 7.71 -3.47
CA GLY A 500 -5.46 9.10 -3.71
C GLY A 500 -4.66 9.75 -4.82
N ARG A 501 -4.94 11.04 -5.03
CA ARG A 501 -4.40 11.85 -6.10
C ARG A 501 -3.74 13.10 -5.55
N SER A 502 -2.75 13.62 -6.28
CA SER A 502 -2.15 14.92 -6.01
C SER A 502 -2.26 15.84 -7.23
N GLU A 503 -2.38 17.13 -6.99
CA GLU A 503 -2.25 18.14 -8.01
C GLU A 503 -0.78 18.51 -8.13
N VAL A 504 -0.23 18.26 -9.31
CA VAL A 504 1.19 18.47 -9.61
C VAL A 504 1.30 19.58 -10.65
N GLU A 505 2.20 20.50 -10.38
CA GLU A 505 2.59 21.55 -11.31
C GLU A 505 3.72 21.04 -12.20
N GLU A 506 3.38 20.75 -13.46
CA GLU A 506 4.36 20.34 -14.48
C GLU A 506 4.88 21.55 -15.25
N HIS A 507 6.18 21.66 -15.33
CA HIS A 507 6.83 22.64 -16.19
C HIS A 507 7.08 22.02 -17.57
N ARG A 508 6.23 22.36 -18.55
CA ARG A 508 6.44 21.96 -19.94
C ARG A 508 7.23 23.05 -20.67
N SER A 509 8.44 22.72 -21.10
CA SER A 509 9.18 23.55 -22.04
C SER A 509 8.74 23.19 -23.46
N SER A 510 8.02 24.05 -24.14
CA SER A 510 7.80 23.95 -25.58
C SER A 510 8.77 24.89 -26.29
N ALA A 511 9.62 24.31 -27.17
CA ALA A 511 10.43 25.09 -28.08
C ALA A 511 9.72 25.09 -29.44
N SER A 512 9.23 26.25 -29.89
CA SER A 512 8.82 26.41 -31.28
C SER A 512 10.05 26.74 -32.11
N LEU A 513 10.32 25.88 -33.09
CA LEU A 513 11.36 26.11 -34.09
C LEU A 513 10.71 26.92 -35.21
N ASP A 514 11.11 28.17 -35.30
CA ASP A 514 10.82 29.01 -36.48
C ASP A 514 12.02 28.86 -37.42
N SER A 515 11.78 28.48 -38.67
CA SER A 515 12.84 28.20 -39.65
C SER A 515 13.64 29.43 -40.04
N ASP A 516 13.16 30.65 -39.74
CA ASP A 516 13.71 31.91 -40.20
C ASP A 516 14.19 32.87 -39.09
N ALA A 517 14.11 32.46 -37.81
CA ALA A 517 14.50 33.31 -36.70
C ALA A 517 15.77 32.81 -36.00
N TRP A 518 16.75 33.69 -35.86
CA TRP A 518 18.02 33.48 -35.13
C TRP A 518 17.81 33.35 -33.60
N THR A 519 16.58 33.38 -33.11
CA THR A 519 16.25 33.28 -31.68
C THR A 519 15.20 32.22 -31.46
N ASP A 520 15.59 31.11 -30.85
CA ASP A 520 14.67 30.10 -30.33
C ASP A 520 13.79 30.71 -29.24
N LYS A 521 12.50 30.85 -29.50
CA LYS A 521 11.51 31.23 -28.48
C LYS A 521 11.12 29.97 -27.69
N GLY A 522 11.81 29.72 -26.57
CA GLY A 522 11.36 28.76 -25.59
C GLY A 522 10.26 29.35 -24.74
N SER A 523 9.04 28.79 -24.76
CA SER A 523 8.01 29.13 -23.79
C SER A 523 7.99 28.07 -22.68
N LEU A 524 8.09 28.51 -21.42
CA LEU A 524 7.86 27.68 -20.25
C LEU A 524 6.39 27.82 -19.87
N SER A 525 5.58 26.80 -20.12
CA SER A 525 4.20 26.75 -19.66
C SER A 525 4.11 25.89 -18.41
N THR A 526 3.49 26.42 -17.38
CA THR A 526 3.18 25.67 -16.17
C THR A 526 1.76 25.12 -16.31
N MET A 527 1.62 23.80 -16.26
CA MET A 527 0.33 23.14 -16.35
C MET A 527 0.07 22.38 -15.04
N ARG A 528 -1.11 22.61 -14.46
CA ARG A 528 -1.57 21.85 -13.30
C ARG A 528 -2.32 20.61 -13.77
N GLN A 529 -1.89 19.46 -13.29
CA GLN A 529 -2.54 18.18 -13.57
C GLN A 529 -2.77 17.40 -12.27
N THR A 530 -3.94 16.78 -12.19
CA THR A 530 -4.23 15.83 -11.10
C THR A 530 -3.74 14.46 -11.50
N LYS A 531 -2.72 13.96 -10.80
CA LYS A 531 -2.13 12.63 -11.02
C LYS A 531 -2.36 11.72 -9.82
N PRO A 532 -2.55 10.40 -10.04
CA PRO A 532 -2.50 9.45 -8.94
C PRO A 532 -1.10 9.45 -8.32
N ILE A 533 -1.04 9.30 -6.98
CA ILE A 533 0.23 9.26 -6.25
C ILE A 533 0.99 7.98 -6.52
N VAL A 534 0.25 6.88 -6.70
CA VAL A 534 0.76 5.55 -7.04
C VAL A 534 0.03 5.09 -8.29
N LEU A 535 0.78 4.67 -9.31
CA LEU A 535 0.19 4.14 -10.52
C LEU A 535 -0.28 2.69 -10.31
N ASP A 536 -1.31 2.28 -11.04
CA ASP A 536 -1.80 0.90 -11.08
C ASP A 536 -0.71 -0.10 -11.47
N SER A 537 0.13 0.25 -12.46
CA SER A 537 1.30 -0.53 -12.85
C SER A 537 2.34 -0.66 -11.73
N GLU A 538 2.54 0.37 -10.90
CA GLU A 538 3.45 0.31 -9.76
C GLU A 538 2.94 -0.69 -8.70
N ILE A 539 1.62 -0.69 -8.44
CA ILE A 539 0.98 -1.64 -7.51
C ILE A 539 1.12 -3.08 -8.04
N GLY A 540 0.86 -3.30 -9.34
CA GLY A 540 0.97 -4.61 -9.97
C GLY A 540 2.38 -5.21 -9.98
N HIS A 541 3.42 -4.38 -9.89
CA HIS A 541 4.82 -4.80 -9.90
C HIS A 541 5.52 -4.73 -8.53
N LEU A 542 4.78 -4.51 -7.43
CA LEU A 542 5.38 -4.49 -6.10
C LEU A 542 6.08 -5.83 -5.79
N PRO A 543 7.30 -5.80 -5.25
CA PRO A 543 7.95 -6.99 -4.72
C PRO A 543 7.14 -7.61 -3.57
N ALA A 544 7.29 -8.92 -3.32
CA ALA A 544 6.74 -9.55 -2.13
C ALA A 544 7.25 -8.86 -0.86
N LEU A 545 6.46 -8.91 0.20
CA LEU A 545 6.71 -8.26 1.49
C LEU A 545 6.84 -6.72 1.39
N THR A 546 6.32 -6.11 0.32
CA THR A 546 6.32 -4.64 0.16
C THR A 546 4.90 -4.17 -0.07
N GLY A 547 4.57 -2.99 0.45
CA GLY A 547 3.25 -2.39 0.26
C GLY A 547 3.27 -0.87 0.41
N PHE A 548 2.15 -0.25 0.06
CA PHE A 548 1.85 1.14 0.36
C PHE A 548 0.99 1.20 1.61
N LEU A 549 1.49 1.87 2.64
CA LEU A 549 0.79 2.10 3.89
C LEU A 549 0.16 3.49 3.87
N ARG A 550 -1.14 3.53 4.14
CA ARG A 550 -1.93 4.74 4.34
C ARG A 550 -2.47 4.76 5.76
N LEU A 551 -2.19 5.81 6.50
CA LEU A 551 -2.78 6.13 7.80
C LEU A 551 -3.68 7.36 7.64
N SER A 552 -4.84 7.36 8.30
CA SER A 552 -5.78 8.50 8.22
C SER A 552 -5.12 9.82 8.57
N GLY A 553 -5.20 10.81 7.68
CA GLY A 553 -4.66 12.16 7.88
C GLY A 553 -3.15 12.29 7.72
N LEU A 554 -2.44 11.23 7.30
CA LEU A 554 -0.99 11.23 7.12
C LEU A 554 -0.60 10.93 5.66
N PRO A 555 0.62 11.30 5.24
CA PRO A 555 1.15 10.93 3.94
C PRO A 555 1.20 9.42 3.74
N ILE A 556 1.19 8.99 2.48
CA ILE A 556 1.35 7.58 2.11
C ILE A 556 2.82 7.22 2.12
N ALA A 557 3.15 6.03 2.64
CA ALA A 557 4.53 5.54 2.61
C ALA A 557 4.63 4.17 1.95
N ARG A 558 5.72 3.94 1.21
CA ARG A 558 6.13 2.60 0.82
C ARG A 558 6.85 1.96 2.00
N VAL A 559 6.38 0.77 2.41
CA VAL A 559 6.93 0.03 3.55
C VAL A 559 7.33 -1.39 3.15
N ALA A 560 8.28 -1.97 3.88
CA ALA A 560 8.69 -3.36 3.74
C ALA A 560 8.34 -4.12 5.01
N ILE A 561 7.72 -5.29 4.87
CA ILE A 561 7.39 -6.18 5.98
C ILE A 561 8.60 -7.04 6.30
N ASP A 562 8.96 -7.10 7.58
CA ASP A 562 10.12 -7.88 8.03
C ASP A 562 9.86 -9.38 7.86
N ARG A 563 10.80 -10.05 7.22
CA ARG A 563 10.77 -11.50 7.00
C ARG A 563 10.95 -12.30 8.31
N ALA A 564 11.56 -11.72 9.32
CA ALA A 564 11.79 -12.35 10.63
C ALA A 564 10.47 -12.88 11.26
N HIS A 565 9.34 -12.25 10.96
CA HIS A 565 8.04 -12.75 11.41
C HIS A 565 7.64 -14.09 10.78
N MET A 566 8.28 -14.54 9.71
CA MET A 566 8.06 -15.87 9.12
C MET A 566 8.84 -16.98 9.85
N GLU A 567 9.89 -16.62 10.58
CA GLU A 567 10.83 -17.58 11.19
C GLU A 567 10.38 -18.09 12.56
N ARG A 568 9.29 -17.53 13.12
CA ARG A 568 8.74 -18.03 14.39
C ARG A 568 8.27 -19.47 14.21
N PRO A 569 8.73 -20.42 15.04
CA PRO A 569 8.36 -21.83 14.94
C PRO A 569 6.89 -22.04 15.29
N ASP A 570 6.29 -23.09 14.70
CA ASP A 570 4.99 -23.59 15.11
C ASP A 570 5.09 -24.23 16.51
N ILE A 571 4.06 -24.01 17.33
CA ILE A 571 3.98 -24.48 18.71
C ILE A 571 2.87 -25.53 18.90
N ALA A 572 1.99 -25.68 17.91
CA ALA A 572 0.90 -26.65 17.94
C ALA A 572 0.65 -27.23 16.53
N ASP A 573 -0.04 -28.36 16.49
CA ASP A 573 -0.50 -28.90 15.21
C ASP A 573 -1.58 -28.00 14.60
N ALA A 574 -1.47 -27.71 13.31
CA ALA A 574 -2.44 -26.90 12.56
C ALA A 574 -3.87 -27.49 12.65
N THR A 575 -4.01 -28.81 12.72
CA THR A 575 -5.28 -29.51 12.91
C THR A 575 -5.03 -30.89 13.50
N VAL A 576 -5.84 -31.29 14.47
CA VAL A 576 -5.87 -32.65 15.02
C VAL A 576 -7.09 -33.37 14.46
N PRO A 577 -6.94 -34.52 13.79
CA PRO A 577 -8.08 -35.26 13.27
C PRO A 577 -9.08 -35.64 14.39
N VAL A 578 -10.36 -35.56 14.09
CA VAL A 578 -11.39 -36.13 14.99
C VAL A 578 -11.19 -37.63 15.02
N ALA A 579 -11.07 -38.24 16.22
CA ALA A 579 -10.98 -39.67 16.37
C ALA A 579 -12.26 -40.30 15.77
N THR A 580 -12.09 -40.99 14.65
CA THR A 580 -13.17 -41.80 14.08
C THR A 580 -13.28 -43.06 14.95
N SER A 581 -14.50 -43.36 15.44
CA SER A 581 -14.80 -44.64 16.09
C SER A 581 -14.27 -45.80 15.23
N PRO A 582 -13.72 -46.89 15.80
CA PRO A 582 -12.99 -47.94 15.07
C PRO A 582 -13.81 -48.82 14.13
N ALA A 583 -14.94 -48.38 13.62
CA ALA A 583 -15.85 -49.15 12.77
C ALA A 583 -15.79 -48.83 11.27
N ALA A 584 -14.62 -48.41 10.74
CA ALA A 584 -14.39 -48.42 9.29
C ALA A 584 -12.88 -48.63 9.05
N SER A 585 -12.49 -49.88 8.91
CA SER A 585 -11.19 -50.24 8.31
C SER A 585 -11.05 -49.49 6.97
N ARG A 586 -10.07 -48.59 6.88
CA ARG A 586 -9.69 -47.98 5.60
C ARG A 586 -9.47 -49.09 4.60
N PRO A 587 -10.08 -49.07 3.41
CA PRO A 587 -9.66 -49.97 2.34
C PRO A 587 -8.16 -49.73 2.10
N THR A 588 -7.40 -50.77 2.14
CA THR A 588 -5.95 -50.76 1.83
C THR A 588 -5.79 -50.08 0.45
N PRO A 589 -4.88 -49.10 0.31
CA PRO A 589 -4.65 -48.49 -1.00
C PRO A 589 -4.29 -49.61 -1.98
N VAL A 590 -5.05 -49.79 -3.04
CA VAL A 590 -4.71 -50.65 -4.16
C VAL A 590 -3.43 -50.07 -4.75
N ALA A 591 -2.32 -50.81 -4.61
CA ALA A 591 -1.06 -50.46 -5.23
C ALA A 591 -1.29 -50.40 -6.75
N VAL A 592 -1.15 -49.24 -7.33
CA VAL A 592 -1.12 -49.08 -8.79
C VAL A 592 0.15 -49.77 -9.26
N PRO A 593 0.08 -50.82 -10.09
CA PRO A 593 1.28 -51.51 -10.58
C PRO A 593 2.12 -50.49 -11.35
N ALA A 594 3.41 -50.42 -11.05
CA ALA A 594 4.38 -49.63 -11.79
C ALA A 594 4.38 -50.09 -13.24
N GLY A 595 3.83 -49.28 -14.11
CA GLY A 595 3.83 -49.53 -15.56
C GLY A 595 5.28 -49.63 -16.05
N ASP A 596 5.55 -50.77 -16.65
CA ASP A 596 6.81 -51.15 -17.29
C ASP A 596 7.19 -50.09 -18.37
N ARG A 597 8.20 -49.26 -18.05
CA ARG A 597 8.79 -48.35 -19.02
C ARG A 597 9.95 -49.02 -19.73
N THR A 598 9.65 -50.03 -20.54
CA THR A 598 10.63 -50.54 -21.52
C THR A 598 9.97 -50.70 -22.85
N ALA A 599 10.62 -50.11 -23.83
CA ALA A 599 10.55 -50.38 -25.25
C ALA A 599 9.87 -49.34 -26.13
N GLY A 600 10.66 -48.83 -27.03
CA GLY A 600 10.29 -48.25 -28.31
C GLY A 600 10.83 -46.83 -28.47
N GLY A 601 11.97 -46.53 -29.00
CA GLY A 601 12.59 -46.92 -30.25
C GLY A 601 12.10 -46.00 -31.38
N ALA A 602 12.96 -45.09 -31.75
CA ALA A 602 13.15 -44.45 -33.06
C ALA A 602 11.94 -44.36 -34.03
N LEU A 603 11.46 -43.16 -34.31
CA LEU A 603 11.41 -42.55 -35.65
C LEU A 603 11.15 -41.04 -35.50
#